data_4b4bd94e4379930cc41aa6c817748578
#
_entry.id   4b4bd94e4379930cc41aa6c817748578
#
_cell.length_a   1.000
_cell.length_b   1.000
_cell.length_c   1.000
_cell.angle_alpha   90.00
_cell.angle_beta   90.00
_cell.angle_gamma   90.00
#
_symmetry.space_group_name_H-M   'P 1'
#
loop_
_entity.id
_entity.type
_entity.pdbx_description
1 polymer ?
#
loop_
_entity_poly.entity_id
_entity_poly.type
_entity_poly.pdbx_seq_one_letter_code
_entity_poly.pdbx_strand_id
1 'polypeptide(L)'
;MARRWCALLAAEIRLVRFWQKASDERRGVDAAYGHESSRTLQRSHLEAGRHRWWSAATPAEIAGEFNALLCDPEVRAVIAHDGGQTALGYLDLIDFEAVTADPKPILGYSDISLLHLVLHARTGLVGFHADVATPGLGGRWQAAPAARQMVLEKLYLRLLTGTEPIGALPATASWECWRAGRAEGRLIGGLLNRIVLAQATSYALPLERFDGAVLFWEEAGGHASHVWSYLQVLRHAGILDRIAGMVVGIPAAIDGLDSPDTSPTLQEVVLDVLGDRAIPVLGNVEFGHAGPNLPMPVGIRVDLDAYQRTLSLLEPAVRPLRGAEV
;
A
#
# COMPACT_ATOMS: atom_id res chain seq x y z
N MET A 1 2.43 -2.65 -22.68
CA MET A 1 3.33 -2.73 -21.51
C MET A 1 2.66 -3.38 -20.32
N ALA A 2 1.46 -3.01 -19.91
CA ALA A 2 0.75 -3.70 -18.84
C ALA A 2 0.59 -5.22 -19.10
N ARG A 3 0.30 -5.64 -20.35
CA ARG A 3 0.30 -7.07 -20.75
C ARG A 3 1.65 -7.76 -20.54
N ARG A 4 2.76 -7.06 -20.80
CA ARG A 4 4.10 -7.58 -20.56
C ARG A 4 4.39 -7.71 -19.07
N TRP A 5 3.92 -6.79 -18.28
CA TRP A 5 4.04 -6.78 -16.83
C TRP A 5 3.24 -7.92 -16.18
N CYS A 6 1.97 -8.07 -16.55
CA CYS A 6 1.16 -9.19 -16.10
C CYS A 6 1.73 -10.55 -16.56
N ALA A 7 2.29 -10.61 -17.76
CA ALA A 7 2.97 -11.81 -18.25
C ALA A 7 4.28 -12.10 -17.50
N LEU A 8 5.08 -11.10 -17.18
CA LEU A 8 6.32 -11.23 -16.40
C LEU A 8 6.02 -11.63 -14.96
N LEU A 9 5.12 -10.94 -14.27
CA LEU A 9 4.67 -11.32 -12.94
C LEU A 9 4.03 -12.72 -12.92
N ALA A 10 3.20 -13.03 -13.91
CA ALA A 10 2.59 -14.37 -14.00
C ALA A 10 3.60 -15.47 -14.33
N ALA A 11 4.67 -15.18 -15.07
CA ALA A 11 5.73 -16.15 -15.37
C ALA A 11 6.63 -16.40 -14.16
N GLU A 12 7.04 -15.34 -13.46
CA GLU A 12 7.97 -15.42 -12.33
C GLU A 12 7.28 -15.85 -11.02
N ILE A 13 6.03 -15.41 -10.79
CA ILE A 13 5.26 -15.70 -9.57
C ILE A 13 4.29 -16.90 -9.78
N ARG A 14 4.32 -17.47 -10.95
CA ARG A 14 3.50 -18.58 -11.46
C ARG A 14 2.00 -18.36 -11.56
N LEU A 15 1.34 -17.47 -10.81
CA LEU A 15 -0.01 -16.97 -11.07
C LEU A 15 -0.31 -15.75 -10.22
N VAL A 16 -0.55 -14.61 -10.86
CA VAL A 16 -1.09 -13.41 -10.22
C VAL A 16 -2.58 -13.35 -10.53
N ARG A 17 -3.40 -13.22 -9.48
CA ARG A 17 -4.83 -12.98 -9.61
C ARG A 17 -5.17 -11.57 -9.20
N PHE A 18 -6.05 -10.95 -9.95
CA PHE A 18 -6.55 -9.62 -9.64
C PHE A 18 -7.82 -9.76 -8.80
N TRP A 19 -7.84 -9.10 -7.66
CA TRP A 19 -9.00 -9.00 -6.81
C TRP A 19 -9.62 -7.62 -6.97
N GLN A 20 -10.94 -7.59 -7.24
CA GLN A 20 -11.61 -6.36 -7.57
C GLN A 20 -12.39 -5.80 -6.41
N LYS A 21 -12.11 -4.54 -6.14
CA LYS A 21 -12.95 -3.64 -5.40
C LYS A 21 -13.43 -2.55 -6.35
N ALA A 22 -14.72 -2.33 -6.46
CA ALA A 22 -15.33 -1.57 -7.52
C ALA A 22 -15.02 -0.08 -7.57
N SER A 23 -14.88 0.46 -8.75
CA SER A 23 -15.17 1.82 -9.15
C SER A 23 -15.76 1.88 -10.58
N ASP A 24 -16.48 2.96 -10.91
CA ASP A 24 -17.33 3.05 -12.12
C ASP A 24 -16.62 3.33 -13.46
N GLU A 25 -15.30 3.47 -13.53
CA GLU A 25 -14.59 3.95 -14.73
C GLU A 25 -14.09 2.86 -15.70
N ARG A 26 -14.69 1.72 -15.80
CA ARG A 26 -14.10 0.44 -16.18
C ARG A 26 -14.23 -0.07 -17.60
N ARG A 27 -14.75 0.68 -18.53
CA ARG A 27 -14.97 0.18 -19.91
C ARG A 27 -13.70 -0.04 -20.74
N GLY A 28 -12.52 0.37 -20.22
CA GLY A 28 -11.24 0.25 -20.92
C GLY A 28 -10.34 -0.92 -20.50
N VAL A 29 -10.63 -1.56 -19.38
CA VAL A 29 -9.71 -2.52 -18.74
C VAL A 29 -9.72 -3.89 -19.42
N ASP A 30 -10.89 -4.37 -19.86
CA ASP A 30 -11.02 -5.66 -20.57
C ASP A 30 -10.19 -5.73 -21.86
N ALA A 31 -9.97 -4.59 -22.52
CA ALA A 31 -9.13 -4.51 -23.70
C ALA A 31 -7.62 -4.56 -23.37
N ALA A 32 -7.22 -4.17 -22.15
CA ALA A 32 -5.82 -4.13 -21.73
C ALA A 32 -5.30 -5.48 -21.18
N TYR A 33 -6.16 -6.29 -20.58
CA TYR A 33 -5.80 -7.52 -19.86
C TYR A 33 -6.32 -8.81 -20.53
N GLY A 34 -6.85 -8.71 -21.76
CA GLY A 34 -7.32 -9.90 -22.47
C GLY A 34 -6.25 -10.95 -22.58
N HIS A 35 -6.33 -12.02 -21.85
CA HIS A 35 -6.17 -13.40 -22.33
C HIS A 35 -6.35 -14.50 -21.27
N GLU A 36 -6.71 -15.63 -21.75
CA GLU A 36 -7.09 -16.97 -21.34
C GLU A 36 -6.57 -17.55 -20.01
N SER A 37 -5.54 -17.03 -19.39
CA SER A 37 -5.04 -17.52 -18.09
C SER A 37 -5.70 -16.86 -16.87
N SER A 38 -6.46 -15.80 -17.06
CA SER A 38 -7.26 -15.16 -16.00
C SER A 38 -8.72 -15.58 -16.13
N ARG A 39 -9.04 -16.82 -15.85
CA ARG A 39 -10.41 -17.18 -15.47
C ARG A 39 -10.68 -16.54 -14.12
N THR A 40 -10.99 -15.28 -14.17
CA THR A 40 -11.24 -14.45 -13.01
C THR A 40 -12.64 -14.77 -12.51
N LEU A 41 -12.78 -15.10 -11.23
CA LEU A 41 -14.05 -15.02 -10.50
C LEU A 41 -14.73 -13.64 -10.67
N GLN A 42 -14.00 -12.65 -11.14
CA GLN A 42 -14.36 -11.25 -11.34
C GLN A 42 -15.32 -10.92 -12.49
N ARG A 43 -15.44 -11.74 -13.52
CA ARG A 43 -16.32 -11.39 -14.66
C ARG A 43 -17.78 -11.21 -14.26
N SER A 44 -18.24 -11.90 -13.22
CA SER A 44 -19.62 -11.80 -12.76
C SER A 44 -19.96 -10.46 -12.10
N HIS A 45 -18.96 -9.76 -11.53
CA HIS A 45 -19.17 -8.48 -10.83
C HIS A 45 -18.93 -7.26 -11.72
N LEU A 46 -18.27 -7.45 -12.87
CA LEU A 46 -18.09 -6.41 -13.89
C LEU A 46 -19.33 -6.23 -14.79
N GLU A 47 -20.27 -7.17 -14.74
CA GLU A 47 -21.50 -7.07 -15.51
C GLU A 47 -22.35 -5.91 -15.02
N ALA A 48 -22.76 -5.06 -15.95
CA ALA A 48 -23.61 -3.90 -15.69
C ALA A 48 -24.83 -4.28 -14.85
N GLY A 49 -25.02 -3.64 -13.71
CA GLY A 49 -26.20 -3.79 -12.86
C GLY A 49 -25.98 -4.42 -11.49
N ARG A 50 -24.77 -4.90 -11.17
CA ARG A 50 -24.44 -5.43 -9.84
C ARG A 50 -23.69 -4.40 -8.98
N HIS A 51 -24.33 -3.28 -8.74
CA HIS A 51 -23.77 -2.27 -7.83
C HIS A 51 -24.56 -2.23 -6.54
N ARG A 52 -23.85 -2.10 -5.42
CA ARG A 52 -24.43 -1.73 -4.16
C ARG A 52 -23.86 -0.39 -3.74
N TRP A 53 -24.60 0.70 -3.99
CA TRP A 53 -24.19 2.07 -3.68
C TRP A 53 -22.85 2.41 -4.36
N TRP A 54 -21.83 2.69 -3.57
CA TRP A 54 -20.45 2.96 -4.00
C TRP A 54 -19.58 1.70 -4.12
N SER A 55 -20.14 0.51 -3.94
CA SER A 55 -19.43 -0.77 -3.97
C SER A 55 -19.88 -1.60 -5.17
N ALA A 56 -18.96 -2.36 -5.77
CA ALA A 56 -19.28 -3.28 -6.87
C ALA A 56 -20.14 -4.45 -6.41
N ALA A 57 -20.04 -4.83 -5.15
CA ALA A 57 -20.67 -6.02 -4.62
C ALA A 57 -21.00 -5.84 -3.13
N THR A 58 -21.69 -6.78 -2.55
CA THR A 58 -21.91 -6.85 -1.11
C THR A 58 -20.61 -7.21 -0.38
N PRO A 59 -20.46 -6.86 0.90
CA PRO A 59 -19.31 -7.28 1.71
C PRO A 59 -19.05 -8.80 1.67
N ALA A 60 -20.12 -9.61 1.70
CA ALA A 60 -20.02 -11.06 1.65
C ALA A 60 -19.46 -11.57 0.31
N GLU A 61 -19.89 -10.98 -0.81
CA GLU A 61 -19.36 -11.33 -2.13
C GLU A 61 -17.89 -10.94 -2.26
N ILE A 62 -17.50 -9.74 -1.80
CA ILE A 62 -16.09 -9.27 -1.84
C ILE A 62 -15.20 -10.18 -0.99
N ALA A 63 -15.63 -10.48 0.24
CA ALA A 63 -14.89 -11.38 1.12
C ALA A 63 -14.83 -12.80 0.55
N GLY A 64 -15.93 -13.30 -0.03
CA GLY A 64 -15.98 -14.62 -0.67
C GLY A 64 -14.97 -14.77 -1.80
N GLU A 65 -14.87 -13.76 -2.69
CA GLU A 65 -13.84 -13.74 -3.73
C GLU A 65 -12.42 -13.72 -3.15
N PHE A 66 -12.19 -12.83 -2.18
CA PHE A 66 -10.87 -12.71 -1.56
C PHE A 66 -10.46 -14.02 -0.87
N ASN A 67 -11.34 -14.62 -0.07
CA ASN A 67 -11.08 -15.89 0.60
C ASN A 67 -10.85 -17.04 -0.40
N ALA A 68 -11.58 -17.07 -1.52
CA ALA A 68 -11.35 -18.04 -2.57
C ALA A 68 -9.94 -17.93 -3.18
N LEU A 69 -9.42 -16.69 -3.38
CA LEU A 69 -8.05 -16.47 -3.83
C LEU A 69 -7.01 -16.86 -2.76
N LEU A 70 -7.31 -16.66 -1.49
CA LEU A 70 -6.44 -17.09 -0.38
C LEU A 70 -6.33 -18.62 -0.31
N CYS A 71 -7.44 -19.33 -0.51
CA CYS A 71 -7.50 -20.80 -0.46
C CYS A 71 -6.99 -21.50 -1.73
N ASP A 72 -6.88 -20.80 -2.87
CA ASP A 72 -6.41 -21.39 -4.13
C ASP A 72 -4.88 -21.57 -4.12
N PRO A 73 -4.34 -22.81 -4.09
CA PRO A 73 -2.89 -23.02 -4.03
C PRO A 73 -2.15 -22.61 -5.31
N GLU A 74 -2.86 -22.44 -6.42
CA GLU A 74 -2.26 -21.95 -7.67
C GLU A 74 -2.07 -20.43 -7.66
N VAL A 75 -2.82 -19.70 -6.83
CA VAL A 75 -2.67 -18.25 -6.66
C VAL A 75 -1.45 -17.97 -5.80
N ARG A 76 -0.46 -17.27 -6.32
CA ARG A 76 0.77 -16.95 -5.59
C ARG A 76 0.92 -15.46 -5.23
N ALA A 77 0.07 -14.60 -5.79
CA ALA A 77 -0.05 -13.20 -5.38
C ALA A 77 -1.46 -12.68 -5.70
N VAL A 78 -1.90 -11.70 -4.95
CA VAL A 78 -3.19 -11.01 -5.15
C VAL A 78 -2.91 -9.53 -5.38
N ILE A 79 -3.42 -8.97 -6.48
CA ILE A 79 -3.33 -7.54 -6.75
C ILE A 79 -4.74 -6.97 -6.71
N ALA A 80 -4.95 -5.95 -5.87
CA ALA A 80 -6.22 -5.25 -5.87
C ALA A 80 -6.45 -4.55 -7.22
N HIS A 81 -7.65 -4.67 -7.76
CA HIS A 81 -7.98 -4.01 -9.02
C HIS A 81 -7.95 -2.49 -8.87
N ASP A 82 -8.53 -1.99 -7.79
CA ASP A 82 -8.62 -0.58 -7.43
C ASP A 82 -8.73 -0.42 -5.90
N GLY A 83 -8.73 0.81 -5.41
CA GLY A 83 -9.01 1.17 -4.03
C GLY A 83 -10.51 1.16 -3.69
N GLY A 84 -11.01 2.18 -3.02
CA GLY A 84 -12.43 2.36 -2.66
C GLY A 84 -12.63 2.78 -1.21
N GLN A 85 -13.84 2.48 -0.65
CA GLN A 85 -14.20 2.83 0.74
C GLN A 85 -15.06 1.72 1.39
N THR A 86 -14.75 0.46 1.15
CA THR A 86 -15.59 -0.66 1.59
C THR A 86 -14.86 -1.68 2.46
N ALA A 87 -13.54 -1.53 2.68
CA ALA A 87 -12.74 -2.50 3.42
C ALA A 87 -13.29 -2.79 4.82
N LEU A 88 -13.71 -1.75 5.54
CA LEU A 88 -14.34 -1.91 6.86
C LEU A 88 -15.56 -2.86 6.87
N GLY A 89 -16.29 -2.92 5.77
CA GLY A 89 -17.54 -3.67 5.70
C GLY A 89 -17.37 -5.19 5.59
N TYR A 90 -16.15 -5.70 5.32
CA TYR A 90 -15.92 -7.13 5.13
C TYR A 90 -14.77 -7.71 5.97
N LEU A 91 -14.21 -6.95 6.90
CA LEU A 91 -13.10 -7.44 7.75
C LEU A 91 -13.49 -8.68 8.57
N ASP A 92 -14.72 -8.71 9.10
CA ASP A 92 -15.25 -9.84 9.90
C ASP A 92 -15.43 -11.12 9.07
N LEU A 93 -15.39 -11.03 7.74
CA LEU A 93 -15.62 -12.12 6.81
C LEU A 93 -14.34 -12.69 6.20
N ILE A 94 -13.17 -12.11 6.57
CA ILE A 94 -11.87 -12.57 6.07
C ILE A 94 -11.47 -13.86 6.77
N ASP A 95 -11.00 -14.84 5.98
CA ASP A 95 -10.41 -16.08 6.47
C ASP A 95 -8.93 -15.87 6.84
N PHE A 96 -8.67 -15.47 8.08
CA PHE A 96 -7.31 -15.28 8.59
C PHE A 96 -6.54 -16.60 8.74
N GLU A 97 -7.24 -17.73 8.85
CA GLU A 97 -6.60 -19.05 8.91
C GLU A 97 -6.00 -19.39 7.53
N ALA A 98 -6.74 -19.14 6.44
CA ALA A 98 -6.23 -19.30 5.09
C ALA A 98 -5.00 -18.40 4.82
N VAL A 99 -5.02 -17.14 5.29
CA VAL A 99 -3.86 -16.24 5.20
C VAL A 99 -2.63 -16.82 5.87
N THR A 100 -2.81 -17.43 7.06
CA THR A 100 -1.71 -18.01 7.83
C THR A 100 -1.21 -19.32 7.24
N ALA A 101 -2.11 -20.15 6.69
CA ALA A 101 -1.81 -21.44 6.11
C ALA A 101 -0.99 -21.34 4.83
N ASP A 102 -1.32 -20.40 3.94
CA ASP A 102 -0.61 -20.15 2.67
C ASP A 102 -0.45 -18.64 2.42
N PRO A 103 0.51 -17.97 3.09
CA PRO A 103 0.72 -16.53 2.97
C PRO A 103 1.04 -16.13 1.54
N LYS A 104 0.28 -15.17 1.00
CA LYS A 104 0.44 -14.65 -0.36
C LYS A 104 0.74 -13.15 -0.32
N PRO A 105 1.63 -12.63 -1.16
CA PRO A 105 1.74 -11.18 -1.38
C PRO A 105 0.41 -10.59 -1.79
N ILE A 106 -0.02 -9.55 -1.09
CA ILE A 106 -1.22 -8.77 -1.40
C ILE A 106 -0.77 -7.35 -1.71
N LEU A 107 -1.05 -6.90 -2.94
CA LEU A 107 -0.64 -5.60 -3.44
C LEU A 107 -1.86 -4.67 -3.58
N GLY A 108 -1.67 -3.45 -3.18
CA GLY A 108 -2.65 -2.38 -3.35
C GLY A 108 -2.37 -1.20 -2.43
N TYR A 109 -3.03 -0.10 -2.67
CA TYR A 109 -2.96 1.11 -1.85
C TYR A 109 -4.37 1.68 -1.61
N SER A 110 -4.49 2.89 -1.09
CA SER A 110 -5.78 3.49 -0.77
C SER A 110 -6.51 2.69 0.32
N ASP A 111 -7.76 2.31 0.11
CA ASP A 111 -8.55 1.53 1.06
C ASP A 111 -7.94 0.15 1.40
N ILE A 112 -7.08 -0.39 0.51
CA ILE A 112 -6.35 -1.64 0.75
C ILE A 112 -5.32 -1.49 1.89
N SER A 113 -4.91 -0.27 2.21
CA SER A 113 -4.07 0.01 3.39
C SER A 113 -4.70 -0.51 4.68
N LEU A 114 -6.03 -0.36 4.82
CA LEU A 114 -6.74 -0.90 5.98
C LEU A 114 -6.61 -2.43 6.05
N LEU A 115 -6.78 -3.10 4.90
CA LEU A 115 -6.61 -4.55 4.82
C LEU A 115 -5.19 -4.98 5.18
N HIS A 116 -4.16 -4.28 4.70
CA HIS A 116 -2.76 -4.56 5.05
C HIS A 116 -2.51 -4.47 6.55
N LEU A 117 -3.00 -3.41 7.21
CA LEU A 117 -2.85 -3.23 8.65
C LEU A 117 -3.55 -4.34 9.45
N VAL A 118 -4.78 -4.69 9.06
CA VAL A 118 -5.55 -5.75 9.71
C VAL A 118 -4.91 -7.12 9.53
N LEU A 119 -4.51 -7.46 8.32
CA LEU A 119 -3.81 -8.72 8.04
C LEU A 119 -2.48 -8.80 8.80
N HIS A 120 -1.71 -7.71 8.82
CA HIS A 120 -0.47 -7.64 9.59
C HIS A 120 -0.72 -7.79 11.10
N ALA A 121 -1.74 -7.13 11.64
CA ALA A 121 -2.11 -7.23 13.06
C ALA A 121 -2.48 -8.66 13.47
N ARG A 122 -3.25 -9.36 12.63
CA ARG A 122 -3.81 -10.68 12.94
C ARG A 122 -2.89 -11.85 12.60
N THR A 123 -2.10 -11.75 11.53
CA THR A 123 -1.33 -12.88 10.99
C THR A 123 0.15 -12.60 10.85
N GLY A 124 0.59 -11.34 10.98
CA GLY A 124 1.95 -10.92 10.68
C GLY A 124 2.28 -10.89 9.19
N LEU A 125 1.28 -11.03 8.31
CA LEU A 125 1.50 -10.97 6.85
C LEU A 125 2.13 -9.64 6.46
N VAL A 126 3.13 -9.70 5.59
CA VAL A 126 3.69 -8.53 4.91
C VAL A 126 2.79 -8.20 3.73
N GLY A 127 2.03 -7.11 3.83
CA GLY A 127 1.27 -6.54 2.72
C GLY A 127 2.11 -5.53 1.95
N PHE A 128 1.76 -5.25 0.71
CA PHE A 128 2.51 -4.32 -0.14
C PHE A 128 1.62 -3.12 -0.49
N HIS A 129 1.88 -2.00 0.18
CA HIS A 129 1.31 -0.72 -0.25
C HIS A 129 1.98 -0.32 -1.56
N ALA A 130 1.33 -0.65 -2.65
CA ALA A 130 1.90 -0.69 -3.99
C ALA A 130 0.81 -0.42 -5.03
N ASP A 131 1.17 -0.27 -6.31
CA ASP A 131 0.19 0.00 -7.36
C ASP A 131 -0.88 -1.11 -7.45
N VAL A 132 -2.11 -0.65 -7.69
CA VAL A 132 -3.26 -1.50 -8.05
C VAL A 132 -3.26 -1.77 -9.56
N ALA A 133 -4.12 -2.69 -10.01
CA ALA A 133 -4.15 -3.07 -11.42
C ALA A 133 -4.59 -1.92 -12.33
N THR A 134 -5.70 -1.25 -12.00
CA THR A 134 -6.24 -0.18 -12.84
C THR A 134 -5.78 1.17 -12.41
N PRO A 135 -5.81 2.17 -12.13
CA PRO A 135 -5.08 3.39 -12.37
C PRO A 135 -3.55 3.24 -12.22
N GLY A 136 -3.07 2.22 -11.51
CA GLY A 136 -1.65 1.95 -11.31
C GLY A 136 -0.96 1.34 -12.53
N LEU A 137 -0.90 0.00 -12.56
CA LEU A 137 -0.20 -0.77 -13.61
C LEU A 137 -0.80 -0.54 -15.00
N GLY A 138 -2.12 -0.36 -15.11
CA GLY A 138 -2.83 -0.13 -16.37
C GLY A 138 -2.76 1.32 -16.88
N GLY A 139 -2.53 2.30 -16.03
CA GLY A 139 -2.56 3.72 -16.37
C GLY A 139 -1.26 4.47 -16.09
N ARG A 140 -0.95 4.75 -14.83
CA ARG A 140 0.19 5.58 -14.43
C ARG A 140 1.54 5.04 -14.88
N TRP A 141 1.71 3.72 -14.87
CA TRP A 141 2.93 3.10 -15.38
C TRP A 141 3.13 3.32 -16.87
N GLN A 142 2.04 3.32 -17.66
CA GLN A 142 2.14 3.59 -19.09
C GLN A 142 2.50 5.05 -19.39
N ALA A 143 2.08 5.95 -18.53
CA ALA A 143 2.39 7.38 -18.64
C ALA A 143 3.79 7.74 -18.12
N ALA A 144 4.42 6.88 -17.30
CA ALA A 144 5.72 7.15 -16.72
C ALA A 144 6.83 7.05 -17.77
N PRO A 145 7.96 7.78 -17.62
CA PRO A 145 9.13 7.63 -18.47
C PRO A 145 9.65 6.19 -18.49
N ALA A 146 10.12 5.70 -19.64
CA ALA A 146 10.56 4.31 -19.81
C ALA A 146 11.65 3.90 -18.80
N ALA A 147 12.58 4.80 -18.49
CA ALA A 147 13.61 4.56 -17.48
C ALA A 147 12.99 4.29 -16.08
N ARG A 148 11.97 5.06 -15.68
CA ARG A 148 11.26 4.85 -14.42
C ARG A 148 10.49 3.53 -14.42
N GLN A 149 9.82 3.19 -15.52
CA GLN A 149 9.16 1.91 -15.69
C GLN A 149 10.11 0.73 -15.46
N MET A 150 11.31 0.76 -16.06
CA MET A 150 12.32 -0.31 -15.89
C MET A 150 12.81 -0.43 -14.43
N VAL A 151 13.02 0.70 -13.76
CA VAL A 151 13.45 0.71 -12.35
C VAL A 151 12.38 0.05 -11.47
N LEU A 152 11.12 0.45 -11.64
CA LEU A 152 10.01 -0.10 -10.86
C LEU A 152 9.78 -1.57 -11.20
N GLU A 153 9.83 -1.96 -12.47
CA GLU A 153 9.69 -3.36 -12.89
C GLU A 153 10.70 -4.26 -12.17
N LYS A 154 11.96 -3.87 -12.20
CA LYS A 154 13.02 -4.60 -11.50
C LYS A 154 12.79 -4.65 -9.98
N LEU A 155 12.36 -3.54 -9.39
CA LEU A 155 12.10 -3.46 -7.95
C LEU A 155 10.95 -4.37 -7.53
N TYR A 156 9.81 -4.31 -8.23
CA TYR A 156 8.65 -5.16 -7.94
C TYR A 156 8.99 -6.65 -8.09
N LEU A 157 9.67 -7.03 -9.18
CA LEU A 157 10.10 -8.42 -9.36
C LEU A 157 10.99 -8.88 -8.22
N ARG A 158 12.04 -8.12 -7.88
CA ARG A 158 12.93 -8.48 -6.77
C ARG A 158 12.20 -8.56 -5.44
N LEU A 159 11.25 -7.65 -5.18
CA LEU A 159 10.53 -7.59 -3.93
C LEU A 159 9.54 -8.77 -3.76
N LEU A 160 8.94 -9.23 -4.86
CA LEU A 160 7.93 -10.27 -4.86
C LEU A 160 8.48 -11.68 -5.08
N THR A 161 9.72 -11.82 -5.55
CA THR A 161 10.34 -13.13 -5.84
C THR A 161 11.68 -13.32 -5.15
N GLY A 162 12.35 -12.24 -4.71
CA GLY A 162 13.66 -12.30 -4.10
C GLY A 162 13.62 -12.67 -2.62
N THR A 163 14.56 -13.49 -2.19
CA THR A 163 14.74 -13.92 -0.80
C THR A 163 15.83 -13.14 -0.06
N GLU A 164 16.44 -12.18 -0.74
CA GLU A 164 17.46 -11.29 -0.18
C GLU A 164 16.89 -9.89 0.05
N PRO A 165 17.41 -9.14 1.01
CA PRO A 165 17.04 -7.74 1.21
C PRO A 165 17.23 -6.92 -0.07
N ILE A 166 16.29 -6.01 -0.33
CA ILE A 166 16.40 -5.07 -1.47
C ILE A 166 17.54 -4.08 -1.25
N GLY A 167 17.79 -3.67 0.01
CA GLY A 167 18.65 -2.53 0.33
C GLY A 167 17.95 -1.20 0.03
N ALA A 168 18.73 -0.19 -0.36
CA ALA A 168 18.20 1.15 -0.62
C ALA A 168 17.17 1.17 -1.76
N LEU A 169 16.01 1.79 -1.49
CA LEU A 169 15.03 2.08 -2.53
C LEU A 169 15.57 3.14 -3.50
N PRO A 170 15.15 3.11 -4.77
CA PRO A 170 15.61 4.05 -5.79
C PRO A 170 15.02 5.44 -5.56
N ALA A 171 15.71 6.27 -4.78
CA ALA A 171 15.32 7.64 -4.52
C ALA A 171 15.32 8.49 -5.80
N THR A 172 14.44 9.49 -5.83
CA THR A 172 14.44 10.51 -6.87
C THR A 172 14.70 11.91 -6.29
N ALA A 173 14.74 12.91 -7.14
CA ALA A 173 14.97 14.29 -6.72
C ALA A 173 13.80 14.89 -5.89
N SER A 174 12.63 14.23 -5.88
CA SER A 174 11.48 14.68 -5.08
C SER A 174 11.64 14.45 -3.58
N TRP A 175 12.49 13.51 -3.16
CA TRP A 175 12.66 13.20 -1.75
C TRP A 175 13.30 14.36 -0.98
N GLU A 176 12.69 14.71 0.13
CA GLU A 176 13.08 15.86 0.94
C GLU A 176 13.34 15.48 2.39
N CYS A 177 14.40 16.04 2.95
CA CYS A 177 14.66 15.96 4.38
C CYS A 177 13.84 17.04 5.10
N TRP A 178 12.68 16.66 5.68
CA TRP A 178 11.87 17.62 6.46
C TRP A 178 12.39 17.76 7.90
N ARG A 179 12.93 16.69 8.48
CA ARG A 179 13.65 16.73 9.75
C ARG A 179 14.79 15.71 9.70
N ALA A 180 16.01 16.16 9.90
CA ALA A 180 17.20 15.32 9.85
C ALA A 180 17.23 14.29 10.99
N GLY A 181 17.88 13.17 10.74
CA GLY A 181 18.09 12.09 11.70
C GLY A 181 18.04 10.73 11.03
N ARG A 182 18.28 9.69 11.82
CA ARG A 182 18.24 8.29 11.41
C ARG A 182 17.32 7.49 12.31
N ALA A 183 16.67 6.49 11.75
CA ALA A 183 15.83 5.55 12.47
C ALA A 183 15.88 4.17 11.80
N GLU A 184 15.95 3.14 12.60
CA GLU A 184 15.78 1.76 12.16
C GLU A 184 14.56 1.17 12.88
N GLY A 185 13.66 0.53 12.13
CA GLY A 185 12.44 -0.01 12.72
C GLY A 185 11.58 -0.75 11.71
N ARG A 186 10.43 -1.24 12.17
CA ARG A 186 9.45 -1.85 11.27
C ARG A 186 8.67 -0.79 10.53
N LEU A 187 8.52 -0.97 9.22
CA LEU A 187 7.76 -0.08 8.34
C LEU A 187 6.27 -0.34 8.52
N ILE A 188 5.55 0.56 9.16
CA ILE A 188 4.11 0.44 9.43
C ILE A 188 3.40 1.65 8.81
N GLY A 189 2.32 1.41 8.07
CA GLY A 189 1.59 2.56 7.50
C GLY A 189 0.68 2.23 6.33
N GLY A 190 0.41 3.25 5.51
CA GLY A 190 -0.48 3.23 4.35
C GLY A 190 -1.17 4.57 4.13
N LEU A 191 -2.44 4.57 3.68
CA LEU A 191 -3.26 5.78 3.58
C LEU A 191 -3.61 6.30 4.99
N LEU A 192 -3.31 7.55 5.29
CA LEU A 192 -3.37 8.12 6.63
C LEU A 192 -4.75 7.98 7.29
N ASN A 193 -5.81 8.33 6.58
CA ASN A 193 -7.16 8.17 7.10
C ASN A 193 -7.51 6.69 7.37
N ARG A 194 -6.93 5.72 6.66
CA ARG A 194 -7.13 4.30 6.90
C ARG A 194 -6.36 3.80 8.11
N ILE A 195 -5.20 4.39 8.39
CA ILE A 195 -4.48 4.13 9.65
C ILE A 195 -5.36 4.54 10.84
N VAL A 196 -5.93 5.76 10.78
CA VAL A 196 -6.84 6.27 11.82
C VAL A 196 -8.08 5.38 11.98
N LEU A 197 -8.73 5.02 10.89
CA LEU A 197 -9.92 4.16 10.92
C LEU A 197 -9.60 2.76 11.47
N ALA A 198 -8.45 2.18 11.12
CA ALA A 198 -8.03 0.89 11.65
C ALA A 198 -7.95 0.91 13.18
N GLN A 199 -7.38 1.98 13.76
CA GLN A 199 -7.22 2.12 15.20
C GLN A 199 -8.56 2.24 15.96
N ALA A 200 -9.65 2.59 15.29
CA ALA A 200 -10.98 2.66 15.87
C ALA A 200 -11.77 1.33 15.81
N THR A 201 -11.14 0.24 15.37
CA THR A 201 -11.79 -1.08 15.21
C THR A 201 -11.23 -2.11 16.18
N SER A 202 -11.93 -3.24 16.33
CA SER A 202 -11.42 -4.44 17.03
C SER A 202 -10.21 -5.08 16.32
N TYR A 203 -9.86 -4.62 15.14
CA TYR A 203 -8.71 -5.04 14.32
C TYR A 203 -7.54 -4.08 14.43
N ALA A 204 -7.59 -3.13 15.37
CA ALA A 204 -6.51 -2.17 15.60
C ALA A 204 -5.16 -2.88 15.73
N LEU A 205 -4.14 -2.30 15.13
CA LEU A 205 -2.78 -2.72 15.40
C LEU A 205 -2.45 -2.36 16.86
N PRO A 206 -1.99 -3.31 17.69
CA PRO A 206 -1.61 -3.03 19.08
C PRO A 206 -0.58 -1.89 19.15
N LEU A 207 -0.71 -1.01 20.14
CA LEU A 207 0.17 0.16 20.26
C LEU A 207 1.65 -0.21 20.34
N GLU A 208 1.97 -1.36 20.93
CA GLU A 208 3.32 -1.90 21.04
C GLU A 208 3.97 -2.22 19.67
N ARG A 209 3.15 -2.39 18.63
CA ARG A 209 3.66 -2.56 17.25
C ARG A 209 4.24 -1.27 16.66
N PHE A 210 3.91 -0.14 17.25
CA PHE A 210 4.48 1.15 16.86
C PHE A 210 5.77 1.48 17.64
N ASP A 211 6.17 0.68 18.65
CA ASP A 211 7.38 0.91 19.41
C ASP A 211 8.63 0.80 18.50
N GLY A 212 9.30 1.92 18.29
CA GLY A 212 10.44 2.03 17.40
C GLY A 212 10.10 1.86 15.91
N ALA A 213 8.83 1.89 15.50
CA ALA A 213 8.46 1.75 14.10
C ALA A 213 8.84 2.98 13.26
N VAL A 214 9.05 2.78 11.97
CA VAL A 214 9.07 3.84 10.96
C VAL A 214 7.66 3.92 10.38
N LEU A 215 6.93 4.98 10.73
CA LEU A 215 5.58 5.23 10.22
C LEU A 215 5.67 5.81 8.81
N PHE A 216 5.09 5.13 7.83
CA PHE A 216 4.92 5.71 6.50
C PHE A 216 3.45 6.00 6.21
N TRP A 217 3.18 7.09 5.52
CA TRP A 217 1.81 7.43 5.14
C TRP A 217 1.76 8.36 3.94
N GLU A 218 0.65 8.29 3.23
CA GLU A 218 0.24 9.23 2.19
C GLU A 218 -1.21 9.62 2.43
N GLU A 219 -1.69 10.69 1.81
CA GLU A 219 -3.10 11.07 1.84
C GLU A 219 -3.53 11.64 0.49
N ALA A 220 -4.79 11.43 0.17
CA ALA A 220 -5.38 11.89 -1.08
C ALA A 220 -6.80 12.41 -0.90
N GLY A 221 -7.05 13.54 -1.56
CA GLY A 221 -8.34 14.23 -1.51
C GLY A 221 -8.61 14.92 -0.18
N GLY A 222 -9.66 15.70 -0.15
CA GLY A 222 -10.04 16.45 1.03
C GLY A 222 -9.20 17.71 1.25
N HIS A 223 -9.06 18.14 2.50
CA HIS A 223 -8.43 19.42 2.85
C HIS A 223 -7.27 19.20 3.83
N ALA A 224 -6.27 20.09 3.82
CA ALA A 224 -5.10 20.06 4.73
C ALA A 224 -5.47 19.92 6.22
N SER A 225 -6.58 20.50 6.64
CA SER A 225 -7.11 20.36 8.01
C SER A 225 -7.48 18.92 8.37
N HIS A 226 -7.86 18.08 7.39
CA HIS A 226 -8.10 16.66 7.64
C HIS A 226 -6.79 15.94 7.93
N VAL A 227 -5.73 16.21 7.15
CA VAL A 227 -4.39 15.68 7.41
C VAL A 227 -3.93 16.02 8.81
N TRP A 228 -4.03 17.31 9.18
CA TRP A 228 -3.70 17.78 10.52
C TRP A 228 -4.53 17.04 11.59
N SER A 229 -5.84 16.91 11.40
CA SER A 229 -6.72 16.22 12.34
C SER A 229 -6.38 14.73 12.49
N TYR A 230 -6.09 14.02 11.40
CA TYR A 230 -5.68 12.62 11.45
C TYR A 230 -4.36 12.42 12.20
N LEU A 231 -3.38 13.29 11.95
CA LEU A 231 -2.11 13.28 12.69
C LEU A 231 -2.33 13.58 14.18
N GLN A 232 -3.25 14.52 14.53
CA GLN A 232 -3.64 14.78 15.92
C GLN A 232 -4.28 13.54 16.58
N VAL A 233 -5.10 12.79 15.84
CA VAL A 233 -5.64 11.52 16.36
C VAL A 233 -4.51 10.53 16.67
N LEU A 234 -3.54 10.38 15.78
CA LEU A 234 -2.38 9.50 16.02
C LEU A 234 -1.54 9.99 17.22
N ARG A 235 -1.40 11.31 17.40
CA ARG A 235 -0.75 11.90 18.57
C ARG A 235 -1.50 11.56 19.86
N HIS A 236 -2.79 11.81 19.90
CA HIS A 236 -3.61 11.53 21.10
C HIS A 236 -3.75 10.05 21.40
N ALA A 237 -3.67 9.19 20.40
CA ALA A 237 -3.58 7.75 20.57
C ALA A 237 -2.20 7.27 21.10
N GLY A 238 -1.22 8.16 21.24
CA GLY A 238 0.13 7.84 21.71
C GLY A 238 1.03 7.19 20.66
N ILE A 239 0.59 7.09 19.40
CA ILE A 239 1.35 6.46 18.31
C ILE A 239 2.59 7.30 17.98
N LEU A 240 2.44 8.63 17.89
CA LEU A 240 3.56 9.51 17.56
C LEU A 240 4.64 9.60 18.65
N ASP A 241 4.36 9.14 19.87
CA ASP A 241 5.33 9.05 20.94
C ASP A 241 6.13 7.73 20.91
N ARG A 242 5.71 6.77 20.09
CA ARG A 242 6.29 5.41 19.99
C ARG A 242 7.16 5.21 18.75
N ILE A 243 6.87 5.94 17.67
CA ILE A 243 7.58 5.77 16.40
C ILE A 243 9.00 6.35 16.48
N ALA A 244 9.93 5.71 15.77
CA ALA A 244 11.33 6.15 15.67
C ALA A 244 11.58 7.05 14.45
N GLY A 245 10.74 6.98 13.41
CA GLY A 245 10.90 7.75 12.18
C GLY A 245 9.59 7.88 11.41
N MET A 246 9.56 8.79 10.44
CA MET A 246 8.39 9.02 9.58
C MET A 246 8.80 9.17 8.12
N VAL A 247 8.03 8.56 7.22
CA VAL A 247 8.15 8.70 5.78
C VAL A 247 6.81 9.15 5.21
N VAL A 248 6.81 10.28 4.50
CA VAL A 248 5.59 10.91 3.97
C VAL A 248 5.58 10.82 2.45
N GLY A 249 4.51 10.29 1.89
CA GLY A 249 4.29 10.21 0.46
C GLY A 249 3.95 11.56 -0.16
N ILE A 250 4.03 11.65 -1.49
CA ILE A 250 3.61 12.84 -2.22
C ILE A 250 2.09 12.99 -2.08
N PRO A 251 1.59 14.13 -1.58
CA PRO A 251 0.15 14.36 -1.46
C PRO A 251 -0.52 14.41 -2.82
N ALA A 252 -1.77 13.96 -2.88
CA ALA A 252 -2.54 13.98 -4.11
C ALA A 252 -3.90 14.65 -3.92
N ALA A 253 -4.17 15.73 -4.65
CA ALA A 253 -5.46 16.43 -4.66
C ALA A 253 -5.94 16.83 -3.24
N ILE A 254 -5.07 17.39 -2.42
CA ILE A 254 -5.40 17.92 -1.10
C ILE A 254 -5.56 19.45 -1.20
N ASP A 255 -6.77 19.91 -0.93
CA ASP A 255 -7.06 21.36 -0.92
C ASP A 255 -6.43 22.05 0.30
N GLY A 256 -6.10 23.33 0.18
CA GLY A 256 -5.56 24.13 1.28
C GLY A 256 -4.11 23.82 1.65
N LEU A 257 -3.33 23.25 0.72
CA LEU A 257 -1.87 23.18 0.77
C LEU A 257 -1.26 24.14 -0.26
N ASP A 258 -0.05 24.62 0.04
CA ASP A 258 0.84 25.31 -0.90
C ASP A 258 0.25 26.56 -1.58
N SER A 259 -0.72 27.23 -0.95
CA SER A 259 -1.20 28.53 -1.42
C SER A 259 -0.31 29.64 -0.86
N PRO A 260 0.32 30.51 -1.68
CA PRO A 260 1.48 31.31 -1.30
C PRO A 260 1.33 32.22 -0.08
N ASP A 261 0.12 32.63 0.28
CA ASP A 261 -0.08 33.63 1.32
C ASP A 261 -0.95 33.17 2.51
N THR A 262 -1.61 32.02 2.44
CA THR A 262 -2.65 31.65 3.42
C THR A 262 -2.72 30.17 3.80
N SER A 263 -1.97 29.30 3.14
CA SER A 263 -2.07 27.84 3.35
C SER A 263 -0.70 27.26 3.68
N PRO A 264 -0.63 26.32 4.66
CA PRO A 264 0.62 25.69 5.01
C PRO A 264 1.10 24.74 3.92
N THR A 265 2.39 24.47 3.89
CA THR A 265 2.95 23.30 3.21
C THR A 265 2.61 22.03 3.99
N LEU A 266 2.63 20.87 3.32
CA LEU A 266 2.45 19.60 4.03
C LEU A 266 3.55 19.39 5.09
N GLN A 267 4.78 19.83 4.81
CA GLN A 267 5.88 19.80 5.77
C GLN A 267 5.53 20.57 7.05
N GLU A 268 5.01 21.78 6.93
CA GLU A 268 4.61 22.60 8.09
C GLU A 268 3.52 21.93 8.90
N VAL A 269 2.49 21.36 8.26
CA VAL A 269 1.42 20.61 8.93
C VAL A 269 2.00 19.42 9.73
N VAL A 270 2.90 18.65 9.13
CA VAL A 270 3.53 17.50 9.80
C VAL A 270 4.38 17.94 10.98
N LEU A 271 5.24 18.93 10.77
CA LEU A 271 6.17 19.38 11.81
C LEU A 271 5.46 20.09 12.97
N ASP A 272 4.35 20.79 12.72
CA ASP A 272 3.48 21.36 13.76
C ASP A 272 2.95 20.26 14.71
N VAL A 273 2.40 19.19 14.15
CA VAL A 273 1.84 18.09 14.97
C VAL A 273 2.94 17.32 15.70
N LEU A 274 4.08 17.10 15.06
CA LEU A 274 5.22 16.44 15.71
C LEU A 274 5.84 17.27 16.85
N GLY A 275 5.78 18.61 16.77
CA GLY A 275 6.37 19.47 17.77
C GLY A 275 7.86 19.17 17.98
N ASP A 276 8.29 19.15 19.26
CA ASP A 276 9.69 18.95 19.66
C ASP A 276 10.16 17.47 19.62
N ARG A 277 9.33 16.54 19.17
CA ARG A 277 9.74 15.12 19.04
C ARG A 277 10.90 14.98 18.07
N ALA A 278 11.98 14.34 18.51
CA ALA A 278 13.19 14.12 17.70
C ALA A 278 12.99 12.97 16.69
N ILE A 279 11.93 13.02 15.91
CA ILE A 279 11.59 12.00 14.90
C ILE A 279 12.12 12.47 13.54
N PRO A 280 13.05 11.75 12.88
CA PRO A 280 13.46 12.05 11.51
C PRO A 280 12.27 11.91 10.56
N VAL A 281 12.15 12.85 9.61
CA VAL A 281 11.06 12.87 8.64
C VAL A 281 11.62 13.00 7.22
N LEU A 282 11.33 12.00 6.40
CA LEU A 282 11.59 11.99 4.97
C LEU A 282 10.28 12.26 4.23
N GLY A 283 10.21 13.33 3.46
CA GLY A 283 9.03 13.76 2.74
C GLY A 283 9.11 13.54 1.23
N ASN A 284 7.96 13.69 0.57
CA ASN A 284 7.78 13.62 -0.88
C ASN A 284 8.32 12.33 -1.53
N VAL A 285 8.15 11.20 -0.84
CA VAL A 285 8.51 9.88 -1.36
C VAL A 285 7.41 9.37 -2.31
N GLU A 286 7.80 8.81 -3.45
CA GLU A 286 6.86 8.44 -4.53
C GLU A 286 6.11 7.15 -4.23
N PHE A 287 5.19 7.20 -3.32
CA PHE A 287 4.18 6.15 -3.11
C PHE A 287 2.80 6.78 -2.85
N GLY A 288 1.75 6.03 -3.05
CA GLY A 288 0.36 6.46 -2.87
C GLY A 288 -0.31 6.96 -4.14
N HIS A 289 -1.19 7.95 -4.00
CA HIS A 289 -2.06 8.38 -5.09
C HIS A 289 -1.36 9.21 -6.16
N ALA A 290 -0.19 9.73 -5.89
CA ALA A 290 0.61 10.48 -6.86
C ALA A 290 1.42 9.58 -7.83
N GLY A 291 1.47 8.27 -7.63
CA GLY A 291 2.22 7.23 -8.39
C GLY A 291 2.77 7.59 -9.77
N PRO A 292 3.52 6.70 -10.42
CA PRO A 292 3.65 5.26 -10.14
C PRO A 292 4.47 4.98 -8.88
N ASN A 293 4.05 3.96 -8.14
CA ASN A 293 4.42 3.77 -6.76
C ASN A 293 5.70 2.97 -6.55
N LEU A 294 6.55 3.45 -5.65
CA LEU A 294 7.46 2.57 -4.92
C LEU A 294 6.63 1.64 -4.03
N PRO A 295 6.85 0.33 -4.09
CA PRO A 295 6.17 -0.61 -3.20
C PRO A 295 6.73 -0.50 -1.79
N MET A 296 5.86 -0.24 -0.82
CA MET A 296 6.18 -0.11 0.59
C MET A 296 5.68 -1.36 1.35
N PRO A 297 6.56 -2.32 1.68
CA PRO A 297 6.14 -3.54 2.36
C PRO A 297 5.87 -3.29 3.85
N VAL A 298 4.63 -3.55 4.28
CA VAL A 298 4.16 -3.33 5.65
C VAL A 298 4.71 -4.40 6.58
N GLY A 299 5.44 -4.01 7.61
CA GLY A 299 5.90 -4.91 8.68
C GLY A 299 7.36 -5.35 8.60
N ILE A 300 8.09 -5.08 7.50
CA ILE A 300 9.53 -5.41 7.43
C ILE A 300 10.40 -4.34 8.11
N ARG A 301 11.63 -4.70 8.46
CA ARG A 301 12.60 -3.74 9.00
C ARG A 301 13.19 -2.87 7.91
N VAL A 302 13.34 -1.58 8.24
CA VAL A 302 13.94 -0.58 7.35
C VAL A 302 14.95 0.27 8.10
N ASP A 303 15.92 0.83 7.37
CA ASP A 303 16.81 1.91 7.83
C ASP A 303 16.42 3.19 7.07
N LEU A 304 16.08 4.22 7.81
CA LEU A 304 15.75 5.56 7.34
C LEU A 304 16.90 6.51 7.71
N ASP A 305 17.50 7.14 6.72
CA ASP A 305 18.36 8.31 6.90
C ASP A 305 17.72 9.50 6.17
N ALA A 306 16.99 10.33 6.93
CA ALA A 306 16.29 11.48 6.36
C ALA A 306 17.24 12.54 5.81
N TYR A 307 18.42 12.73 6.43
CA TYR A 307 19.41 13.68 5.94
C TYR A 307 20.00 13.26 4.60
N GLN A 308 20.37 11.98 4.45
CA GLN A 308 20.86 11.42 3.19
C GLN A 308 19.75 11.14 2.17
N ARG A 309 18.49 11.28 2.59
CA ARG A 309 17.31 10.96 1.78
C ARG A 309 17.35 9.52 1.28
N THR A 310 17.59 8.58 2.19
CA THR A 310 17.60 7.15 1.90
C THR A 310 16.62 6.39 2.78
N LEU A 311 15.99 5.38 2.19
CA LEU A 311 15.16 4.38 2.86
C LEU A 311 15.60 3.01 2.34
N SER A 312 16.11 2.16 3.23
CA SER A 312 16.61 0.83 2.89
C SER A 312 15.74 -0.26 3.49
N LEU A 313 15.39 -1.26 2.70
CA LEU A 313 14.68 -2.46 3.15
C LEU A 313 15.72 -3.47 3.64
N LEU A 314 15.71 -3.82 4.92
CA LEU A 314 16.74 -4.63 5.60
C LEU A 314 16.41 -6.13 5.60
N GLU A 315 15.18 -6.50 5.25
CA GLU A 315 14.71 -7.87 5.25
C GLU A 315 14.06 -8.19 3.87
N PRO A 316 14.07 -9.47 3.42
CA PRO A 316 13.24 -9.87 2.30
C PRO A 316 11.76 -9.77 2.68
N ALA A 317 10.93 -9.32 1.75
CA ALA A 317 9.49 -9.15 1.97
C ALA A 317 8.69 -10.43 1.71
N VAL A 318 9.29 -11.42 1.07
CA VAL A 318 8.71 -12.74 0.78
C VAL A 318 9.66 -13.85 1.22
N ARG A 319 9.12 -15.05 1.39
CA ARG A 319 9.88 -16.25 1.71
C ARG A 319 9.72 -17.27 0.59
N PRO A 320 10.70 -18.18 0.40
CA PRO A 320 10.55 -19.28 -0.52
C PRO A 320 9.30 -20.11 -0.21
N LEU A 321 8.70 -20.70 -1.23
CA LEU A 321 7.63 -21.67 -1.04
C LEU A 321 8.16 -22.87 -0.23
N ARG A 322 7.37 -23.36 0.72
CA ARG A 322 7.71 -24.61 1.43
C ARG A 322 7.81 -25.75 0.42
N GLY A 323 8.97 -26.41 0.36
CA GLY A 323 9.24 -27.54 -0.55
C GLY A 323 9.83 -27.16 -1.91
N ALA A 324 10.12 -25.89 -2.20
CA ALA A 324 11.01 -25.53 -3.30
C ALA A 324 12.46 -25.71 -2.80
N GLU A 325 13.07 -26.84 -3.12
CA GLU A 325 14.53 -26.99 -3.01
C GLU A 325 15.18 -26.01 -4.02
N VAL A 326 16.13 -25.22 -3.55
CA VAL A 326 16.97 -24.32 -4.35
C VAL A 326 18.03 -25.13 -5.07
#